data_7a091757d992b55dba1e9e1330216389
#
_entry.id   7a091757d992b55dba1e9e1330216389
#
_cell.length_a   1.000
_cell.length_b   1.000
_cell.length_c   1.000
_cell.angle_alpha   90.00
_cell.angle_beta   90.00
_cell.angle_gamma   90.00
#
_symmetry.space_group_name_H-M   'P 1'
#
loop_
_entity.id
_entity.type
_entity.pdbx_description
1 polymer ?
#
loop_
_entity_poly.entity_id
_entity_poly.type
_entity_poly.pdbx_seq_one_letter_code
_entity_poly.pdbx_strand_id
1 'polypeptide(L)'
;NENSLASRDPIMITVLGAAGGVGTSFIACNLAHILQSEAQKPTLLIDLDQIYSPITSMLGLNPSRGIDDAISNLHTLDAIALDGYSTQHSSGLQLLSTTNDGAFPRSINGSEFSRLLSIVKSRHELIVVAANRWFDEASIEALVQSQFVLTVLRPELSDVRCARKLQSLLIQTIGLHDETIRTVVNRHSSRSALPDSFIKKALTTSEIHRIAEDTSLVRRSIDSGTPVLEVDREAATTRTLIELANSLAGTHIATDTKLLGRFWTSLSRSDKHP
;
A
#
# COMPACT_ATOMS: atom_id res chain seq x y z
N ASN A 1 -15.14 -20.22 26.94
CA ASN A 1 -15.37 -18.80 26.69
C ASN A 1 -14.90 -18.46 25.28
N GLU A 2 -15.75 -18.76 24.32
CA GLU A 2 -15.62 -18.27 22.95
C GLU A 2 -15.98 -16.78 22.98
N ASN A 3 -14.95 -15.94 23.05
CA ASN A 3 -15.11 -14.52 22.83
C ASN A 3 -15.28 -14.33 21.31
N SER A 4 -16.51 -14.03 20.90
CA SER A 4 -16.83 -13.57 19.56
C SER A 4 -16.05 -12.29 19.28
N LEU A 5 -14.90 -12.42 18.65
CA LEU A 5 -14.31 -11.34 17.88
C LEU A 5 -15.31 -11.04 16.77
N ALA A 6 -16.11 -10.00 16.92
CA ALA A 6 -16.88 -9.45 15.82
C ALA A 6 -15.86 -9.17 14.70
N SER A 7 -15.85 -10.00 13.69
CA SER A 7 -14.97 -9.85 12.54
C SER A 7 -15.34 -8.53 11.85
N ARG A 8 -14.52 -7.49 12.08
CA ARG A 8 -14.61 -6.30 11.25
C ARG A 8 -14.19 -6.75 9.85
N ASP A 9 -14.97 -6.38 8.85
CA ASP A 9 -14.59 -6.64 7.46
C ASP A 9 -13.17 -6.09 7.21
N PRO A 10 -12.30 -6.86 6.55
CA PRO A 10 -10.94 -6.43 6.28
C PRO A 10 -10.93 -5.15 5.43
N ILE A 11 -10.02 -4.24 5.74
CA ILE A 11 -9.84 -3.01 4.98
C ILE A 11 -8.96 -3.33 3.76
N MET A 12 -9.53 -3.14 2.58
CA MET A 12 -8.80 -3.30 1.32
C MET A 12 -8.52 -1.94 0.69
N ILE A 13 -7.26 -1.72 0.34
CA ILE A 13 -6.71 -0.48 -0.22
C ILE A 13 -6.07 -0.82 -1.57
N THR A 14 -6.61 -0.27 -2.65
CA THR A 14 -5.96 -0.42 -3.97
C THR A 14 -5.22 0.85 -4.34
N VAL A 15 -3.95 0.70 -4.71
CA VAL A 15 -3.06 1.80 -5.13
C VAL A 15 -2.92 1.76 -6.65
N LEU A 16 -3.29 2.87 -7.31
CA LEU A 16 -3.29 2.99 -8.77
C LEU A 16 -2.58 4.28 -9.21
N GLY A 17 -1.67 4.18 -10.16
CA GLY A 17 -0.94 5.32 -10.70
C GLY A 17 -1.71 6.03 -11.80
N ALA A 18 -1.81 7.36 -11.74
CA ALA A 18 -2.41 8.18 -12.80
C ALA A 18 -1.56 8.18 -14.08
N ALA A 19 -0.24 8.01 -13.93
CA ALA A 19 0.71 7.96 -15.04
C ALA A 19 1.84 6.95 -14.75
N GLY A 20 2.69 6.69 -15.74
CA GLY A 20 3.88 5.85 -15.53
C GLY A 20 4.92 6.55 -14.65
N GLY A 21 5.56 5.81 -13.75
CA GLY A 21 6.66 6.33 -12.91
C GLY A 21 6.25 7.30 -11.81
N VAL A 22 4.96 7.40 -11.48
CA VAL A 22 4.47 8.24 -10.38
C VAL A 22 4.79 7.69 -8.99
N GLY A 23 5.24 6.43 -8.89
CA GLY A 23 5.64 5.80 -7.64
C GLY A 23 4.58 4.89 -7.01
N THR A 24 3.69 4.31 -7.80
CA THR A 24 2.61 3.41 -7.34
C THR A 24 3.14 2.27 -6.49
N SER A 25 4.11 1.49 -6.99
CA SER A 25 4.69 0.35 -6.27
C SER A 25 5.43 0.79 -5.01
N PHE A 26 6.12 1.94 -5.04
CA PHE A 26 6.79 2.51 -3.87
C PHE A 26 5.78 2.86 -2.77
N ILE A 27 4.67 3.53 -3.13
CA ILE A 27 3.61 3.87 -2.18
C ILE A 27 2.95 2.61 -1.63
N ALA A 28 2.56 1.65 -2.48
CA ALA A 28 1.92 0.41 -2.06
C ALA A 28 2.81 -0.40 -1.11
N CYS A 29 4.09 -0.58 -1.46
CA CYS A 29 5.08 -1.31 -0.67
C CYS A 29 5.25 -0.70 0.72
N ASN A 30 5.55 0.60 0.79
CA ASN A 30 5.83 1.25 2.06
C ASN A 30 4.57 1.44 2.91
N LEU A 31 3.41 1.69 2.30
CA LEU A 31 2.12 1.74 2.99
C LEU A 31 1.82 0.40 3.67
N ALA A 32 1.92 -0.73 2.93
CA ALA A 32 1.67 -2.05 3.48
C ALA A 32 2.66 -2.40 4.61
N HIS A 33 3.94 -2.06 4.43
CA HIS A 33 4.96 -2.28 5.45
C HIS A 33 4.69 -1.46 6.73
N ILE A 34 4.31 -0.19 6.60
CA ILE A 34 3.95 0.67 7.75
C ILE A 34 2.70 0.14 8.45
N LEU A 35 1.67 -0.28 7.71
CA LEU A 35 0.45 -0.84 8.28
C LEU A 35 0.75 -2.13 9.07
N GLN A 36 1.58 -3.02 8.54
CA GLN A 36 2.00 -4.23 9.25
C GLN A 36 2.80 -3.91 10.51
N SER A 37 3.82 -3.06 10.38
CA SER A 37 4.79 -2.81 11.46
C SER A 37 4.20 -1.97 12.60
N GLU A 38 3.37 -0.98 12.28
CA GLU A 38 2.90 0.02 13.23
C GLU A 38 1.48 -0.26 13.73
N ALA A 39 0.57 -0.74 12.89
CA ALA A 39 -0.77 -1.11 13.32
C ALA A 39 -0.82 -2.51 13.94
N GLN A 40 0.23 -3.32 13.76
CA GLN A 40 0.35 -4.71 14.23
C GLN A 40 -0.85 -5.58 13.82
N LYS A 41 -1.35 -5.34 12.61
CA LYS A 41 -2.46 -6.09 12.03
C LYS A 41 -1.97 -6.97 10.90
N PRO A 42 -2.44 -8.23 10.80
CA PRO A 42 -2.10 -9.10 9.69
C PRO A 42 -2.36 -8.41 8.36
N THR A 43 -1.29 -8.09 7.63
CA THR A 43 -1.33 -7.33 6.38
C THR A 43 -0.79 -8.17 5.22
N LEU A 44 -1.54 -8.20 4.11
CA LEU A 44 -1.08 -8.76 2.84
C LEU A 44 -0.90 -7.64 1.82
N LEU A 45 0.22 -7.66 1.13
CA LEU A 45 0.47 -6.86 -0.07
C LEU A 45 0.35 -7.75 -1.30
N ILE A 46 -0.49 -7.37 -2.25
CA ILE A 46 -0.64 -8.04 -3.55
C ILE A 46 -0.05 -7.16 -4.63
N ASP A 47 0.93 -7.66 -5.38
CA ASP A 47 1.48 -6.99 -6.55
C ASP A 47 0.88 -7.59 -7.82
N LEU A 48 0.10 -6.80 -8.56
CA LEU A 48 -0.51 -7.22 -9.82
C LEU A 48 0.39 -6.94 -11.04
N ASP A 49 1.60 -6.38 -10.86
CA ASP A 49 2.60 -6.32 -11.92
C ASP A 49 3.28 -7.68 -12.09
N GLN A 50 2.65 -8.52 -12.89
CA GLN A 50 3.09 -9.90 -13.14
C GLN A 50 4.36 -10.00 -14.00
N ILE A 51 4.83 -8.89 -14.57
CA ILE A 51 6.00 -8.89 -15.47
C ILE A 51 7.26 -8.50 -14.71
N TYR A 52 7.21 -7.41 -13.97
CA TYR A 52 8.40 -6.82 -13.34
C TYR A 52 8.43 -6.98 -11.83
N SER A 53 7.27 -7.07 -11.20
CA SER A 53 7.10 -7.20 -9.74
C SER A 53 8.14 -6.40 -8.93
N PRO A 54 8.23 -5.07 -9.09
CA PRO A 54 9.28 -4.26 -8.48
C PRO A 54 9.23 -4.28 -6.96
N ILE A 55 8.09 -4.64 -6.37
CA ILE A 55 7.88 -4.72 -4.92
C ILE A 55 8.76 -5.80 -4.29
N THR A 56 9.03 -6.91 -4.97
CA THR A 56 9.93 -7.97 -4.48
C THR A 56 11.32 -7.41 -4.16
N SER A 57 11.89 -6.64 -5.10
CA SER A 57 13.18 -5.98 -4.92
C SER A 57 13.16 -4.91 -3.83
N MET A 58 12.06 -4.14 -3.71
CA MET A 58 11.90 -3.10 -2.69
C MET A 58 11.81 -3.65 -1.26
N LEU A 59 11.42 -4.92 -1.12
CA LEU A 59 11.36 -5.64 0.17
C LEU A 59 12.54 -6.61 0.37
N GLY A 60 13.48 -6.69 -0.58
CA GLY A 60 14.57 -7.65 -0.51
C GLY A 60 14.11 -9.12 -0.52
N LEU A 61 12.96 -9.40 -1.13
CA LEU A 61 12.34 -10.73 -1.15
C LEU A 61 12.59 -11.44 -2.48
N ASN A 62 12.60 -12.78 -2.42
CA ASN A 62 12.72 -13.64 -3.59
C ASN A 62 11.65 -14.75 -3.52
N PRO A 63 10.44 -14.51 -4.05
CA PRO A 63 9.35 -15.46 -4.04
C PRO A 63 9.69 -16.74 -4.80
N SER A 64 9.45 -17.91 -4.18
CA SER A 64 9.56 -19.22 -4.83
C SER A 64 8.25 -19.71 -5.42
N ARG A 65 7.14 -19.16 -4.97
CA ARG A 65 5.78 -19.32 -5.49
C ARG A 65 5.10 -17.96 -5.47
N GLY A 66 4.05 -17.81 -6.28
CA GLY A 66 3.41 -16.51 -6.41
C GLY A 66 1.92 -16.59 -6.70
N ILE A 67 1.38 -15.45 -7.14
CA ILE A 67 -0.03 -15.28 -7.46
C ILE A 67 -0.48 -16.23 -8.58
N ASP A 68 0.38 -16.48 -9.56
CA ASP A 68 0.08 -17.39 -10.68
C ASP A 68 -0.11 -18.83 -10.21
N ASP A 69 0.72 -19.26 -9.27
CA ASP A 69 0.61 -20.58 -8.63
C ASP A 69 -0.64 -20.68 -7.79
N ALA A 70 -0.96 -19.64 -7.00
CA ALA A 70 -2.16 -19.56 -6.18
C ALA A 70 -3.43 -19.64 -7.04
N ILE A 71 -3.47 -18.90 -8.14
CA ILE A 71 -4.58 -18.90 -9.10
C ILE A 71 -4.72 -20.27 -9.78
N SER A 72 -3.62 -20.90 -10.18
CA SER A 72 -3.63 -22.21 -10.82
C SER A 72 -4.17 -23.30 -9.88
N ASN A 73 -4.03 -23.13 -8.58
CA ASN A 73 -4.44 -24.09 -7.54
C ASN A 73 -5.67 -23.64 -6.75
N LEU A 74 -6.45 -22.67 -7.23
CA LEU A 74 -7.63 -22.12 -6.52
C LEU A 74 -8.64 -23.16 -6.05
N HIS A 75 -8.73 -24.31 -6.73
CA HIS A 75 -9.68 -25.36 -6.38
C HIS A 75 -9.34 -26.09 -5.07
N THR A 76 -8.06 -26.09 -4.67
CA THR A 76 -7.55 -26.65 -3.41
C THR A 76 -7.04 -25.61 -2.44
N LEU A 77 -7.00 -24.33 -2.87
CA LEU A 77 -6.48 -23.24 -2.06
C LEU A 77 -7.47 -22.91 -0.94
N ASP A 78 -6.99 -23.02 0.29
CA ASP A 78 -7.67 -22.52 1.48
C ASP A 78 -6.83 -21.46 2.19
N ALA A 79 -7.34 -20.97 3.31
CA ALA A 79 -6.69 -19.92 4.08
C ALA A 79 -5.32 -20.32 4.66
N ILE A 80 -5.08 -21.61 4.91
CA ILE A 80 -3.80 -22.14 5.45
C ILE A 80 -2.83 -22.34 4.29
N ALA A 81 -3.29 -22.90 3.19
CA ALA A 81 -2.46 -23.15 2.00
C ALA A 81 -1.95 -21.84 1.36
N LEU A 82 -2.65 -20.70 1.54
CA LEU A 82 -2.25 -19.39 1.04
C LEU A 82 -0.85 -18.98 1.53
N ASP A 83 -0.47 -19.35 2.76
CA ASP A 83 0.87 -19.05 3.30
C ASP A 83 2.00 -19.67 2.46
N GLY A 84 1.72 -20.78 1.77
CA GLY A 84 2.67 -21.44 0.88
C GLY A 84 2.88 -20.75 -0.47
N TYR A 85 2.06 -19.75 -0.80
CA TYR A 85 2.15 -18.95 -2.03
C TYR A 85 2.56 -17.50 -1.79
N SER A 86 2.51 -17.05 -0.54
CA SER A 86 3.01 -15.74 -0.13
C SER A 86 4.44 -15.83 0.41
N THR A 87 5.18 -14.74 0.28
CA THR A 87 6.53 -14.62 0.87
C THR A 87 6.47 -13.63 2.02
N GLN A 88 6.99 -14.03 3.18
CA GLN A 88 6.94 -13.20 4.39
C GLN A 88 8.21 -12.36 4.51
N HIS A 89 8.04 -11.05 4.71
CA HIS A 89 9.09 -10.12 5.11
C HIS A 89 9.38 -10.23 6.62
N SER A 90 10.58 -9.81 7.08
CA SER A 90 10.99 -9.82 8.49
C SER A 90 10.05 -9.07 9.44
N SER A 91 9.34 -8.05 8.94
CA SER A 91 8.30 -7.31 9.69
C SER A 91 7.01 -8.12 9.94
N GLY A 92 6.86 -9.28 9.33
CA GLY A 92 5.61 -10.04 9.31
C GLY A 92 4.67 -9.71 8.14
N LEU A 93 4.97 -8.69 7.33
CA LEU A 93 4.22 -8.39 6.10
C LEU A 93 4.30 -9.59 5.14
N GLN A 94 3.15 -10.04 4.64
CA GLN A 94 3.09 -11.04 3.59
C GLN A 94 2.99 -10.38 2.22
N LEU A 95 3.75 -10.89 1.25
CA LEU A 95 3.72 -10.46 -0.15
C LEU A 95 3.22 -11.60 -1.02
N LEU A 96 2.18 -11.32 -1.80
CA LEU A 96 1.72 -12.18 -2.90
C LEU A 96 2.01 -11.47 -4.22
N SER A 97 3.01 -11.94 -4.94
CA SER A 97 3.49 -11.37 -6.20
C SER A 97 3.76 -12.48 -7.20
N THR A 98 4.21 -12.14 -8.40
CA THR A 98 4.71 -13.15 -9.35
C THR A 98 6.08 -13.67 -8.94
N THR A 99 6.44 -14.86 -9.45
CA THR A 99 7.82 -15.36 -9.40
C THR A 99 8.63 -14.79 -10.56
N ASN A 100 9.94 -14.59 -10.35
CA ASN A 100 10.83 -14.06 -11.39
C ASN A 100 11.40 -15.17 -12.29
N ASP A 101 10.64 -16.19 -12.63
CA ASP A 101 11.10 -17.35 -13.40
C ASP A 101 11.13 -17.11 -14.93
N GLY A 102 10.78 -15.91 -15.39
CA GLY A 102 10.81 -15.50 -16.80
C GLY A 102 9.73 -16.11 -17.68
N ALA A 103 8.75 -16.79 -17.10
CA ALA A 103 7.59 -17.27 -17.84
C ALA A 103 6.66 -16.10 -18.21
N PHE A 104 5.96 -16.24 -19.33
CA PHE A 104 4.92 -15.26 -19.69
C PHE A 104 3.80 -15.32 -18.64
N PRO A 105 3.39 -14.18 -18.07
CA PRO A 105 2.36 -14.16 -17.06
C PRO A 105 1.03 -14.65 -17.63
N ARG A 106 0.33 -15.45 -16.83
CA ARG A 106 -1.04 -15.83 -17.12
C ARG A 106 -1.97 -14.64 -16.86
N SER A 107 -2.90 -14.39 -17.76
CA SER A 107 -3.97 -13.45 -17.47
C SER A 107 -4.86 -13.99 -16.33
N ILE A 108 -5.00 -13.21 -15.27
CA ILE A 108 -5.89 -13.50 -14.13
C ILE A 108 -7.26 -12.89 -14.45
N ASN A 109 -8.29 -13.72 -14.58
CA ASN A 109 -9.63 -13.20 -14.79
C ASN A 109 -10.27 -12.71 -13.48
N GLY A 110 -11.29 -11.85 -13.59
CA GLY A 110 -11.94 -11.21 -12.44
C GLY A 110 -12.53 -12.21 -11.44
N SER A 111 -13.14 -13.30 -11.90
CA SER A 111 -13.76 -14.30 -11.03
C SER A 111 -12.71 -15.13 -10.26
N GLU A 112 -11.59 -15.45 -10.88
CA GLU A 112 -10.47 -16.12 -10.19
C GLU A 112 -9.89 -15.20 -9.11
N PHE A 113 -9.67 -13.91 -9.43
CA PHE A 113 -9.17 -12.97 -8.47
C PHE A 113 -10.14 -12.69 -7.32
N SER A 114 -11.44 -12.56 -7.61
CA SER A 114 -12.48 -12.42 -6.59
C SER A 114 -12.50 -13.59 -5.61
N ARG A 115 -12.35 -14.82 -6.12
CA ARG A 115 -12.23 -16.01 -5.28
C ARG A 115 -10.96 -16.01 -4.42
N LEU A 116 -9.82 -15.62 -4.99
CA LEU A 116 -8.58 -15.44 -4.23
C LEU A 116 -8.75 -14.42 -3.12
N LEU A 117 -9.36 -13.24 -3.43
CA LEU A 117 -9.63 -12.20 -2.43
C LEU A 117 -10.53 -12.69 -1.29
N SER A 118 -11.49 -13.56 -1.56
CA SER A 118 -12.36 -14.14 -0.52
C SER A 118 -11.55 -14.99 0.47
N ILE A 119 -10.55 -15.74 -0.01
CA ILE A 119 -9.64 -16.52 0.84
C ILE A 119 -8.72 -15.57 1.62
N VAL A 120 -8.13 -14.56 0.96
CA VAL A 120 -7.26 -13.56 1.58
C VAL A 120 -7.97 -12.81 2.72
N LYS A 121 -9.21 -12.38 2.49
CA LYS A 121 -10.04 -11.64 3.47
C LYS A 121 -10.34 -12.44 4.74
N SER A 122 -10.28 -13.75 4.69
CA SER A 122 -10.49 -14.58 5.88
C SER A 122 -9.30 -14.61 6.85
N ARG A 123 -8.12 -14.13 6.44
CA ARG A 123 -6.88 -14.18 7.23
C ARG A 123 -6.22 -12.84 7.52
N HIS A 124 -6.50 -11.83 6.70
CA HIS A 124 -5.83 -10.55 6.78
C HIS A 124 -6.83 -9.46 7.13
N GLU A 125 -6.47 -8.61 8.10
CA GLU A 125 -7.27 -7.43 8.45
C GLU A 125 -7.03 -6.27 7.51
N LEU A 126 -5.84 -6.22 6.89
CA LEU A 126 -5.44 -5.19 5.95
C LEU A 126 -4.92 -5.83 4.67
N ILE A 127 -5.42 -5.36 3.54
CA ILE A 127 -5.02 -5.82 2.21
C ILE A 127 -4.65 -4.60 1.38
N VAL A 128 -3.42 -4.55 0.90
CA VAL A 128 -2.96 -3.51 -0.02
C VAL A 128 -2.73 -4.15 -1.38
N VAL A 129 -3.32 -3.59 -2.42
CA VAL A 129 -3.14 -4.07 -3.80
C VAL A 129 -2.45 -3.00 -4.64
N ALA A 130 -1.29 -3.31 -5.18
CA ALA A 130 -0.66 -2.51 -6.21
C ALA A 130 -1.28 -2.90 -7.56
N ALA A 131 -2.22 -2.08 -8.03
CA ALA A 131 -2.99 -2.39 -9.24
C ALA A 131 -2.24 -1.97 -10.51
N ASN A 132 -2.49 -2.75 -11.56
CA ASN A 132 -1.99 -2.45 -12.89
C ASN A 132 -2.83 -1.33 -13.55
N ARG A 133 -2.16 -0.35 -14.14
CA ARG A 133 -2.82 0.78 -14.82
C ARG A 133 -3.50 0.39 -16.15
N TRP A 134 -3.31 -0.83 -16.63
CA TRP A 134 -3.93 -1.32 -17.86
C TRP A 134 -5.37 -1.78 -17.68
N PHE A 135 -5.91 -1.72 -16.46
CA PHE A 135 -7.27 -2.12 -16.16
C PHE A 135 -7.59 -3.54 -16.60
N ASP A 136 -6.66 -4.48 -16.34
CA ASP A 136 -6.97 -5.89 -16.45
C ASP A 136 -8.07 -6.29 -15.45
N GLU A 137 -8.68 -7.45 -15.68
CA GLU A 137 -9.83 -7.89 -14.88
C GLU A 137 -9.51 -7.99 -13.38
N ALA A 138 -8.30 -8.44 -13.02
CA ALA A 138 -7.87 -8.51 -11.63
C ALA A 138 -7.75 -7.12 -10.99
N SER A 139 -7.22 -6.14 -11.72
CA SER A 139 -7.14 -4.74 -11.26
C SER A 139 -8.53 -4.12 -11.10
N ILE A 140 -9.46 -4.37 -12.03
CA ILE A 140 -10.84 -3.89 -11.93
C ILE A 140 -11.53 -4.50 -10.71
N GLU A 141 -11.37 -5.80 -10.49
CA GLU A 141 -11.95 -6.49 -9.34
C GLU A 141 -11.38 -5.96 -8.02
N ALA A 142 -10.05 -5.68 -7.96
CA ALA A 142 -9.43 -5.04 -6.82
C ALA A 142 -10.05 -3.66 -6.52
N LEU A 143 -10.25 -2.84 -7.55
CA LEU A 143 -10.84 -1.51 -7.42
C LEU A 143 -12.27 -1.56 -6.87
N VAL A 144 -13.09 -2.46 -7.42
CA VAL A 144 -14.50 -2.61 -7.03
C VAL A 144 -14.66 -3.09 -5.58
N GLN A 145 -13.76 -3.96 -5.12
CA GLN A 145 -13.81 -4.51 -3.75
C GLN A 145 -13.11 -3.65 -2.69
N SER A 146 -12.49 -2.53 -3.08
CA SER A 146 -11.71 -1.68 -2.16
C SER A 146 -12.58 -0.68 -1.40
N GLN A 147 -12.28 -0.50 -0.10
CA GLN A 147 -12.78 0.61 0.70
C GLN A 147 -12.07 1.92 0.35
N PHE A 148 -10.79 1.85 -0.06
CA PHE A 148 -10.01 3.00 -0.49
C PHE A 148 -9.27 2.71 -1.78
N VAL A 149 -9.37 3.63 -2.74
CA VAL A 149 -8.62 3.63 -3.99
C VAL A 149 -7.70 4.85 -4.00
N LEU A 150 -6.40 4.62 -3.86
CA LEU A 150 -5.38 5.66 -3.86
C LEU A 150 -4.94 5.96 -5.29
N THR A 151 -5.30 7.13 -5.81
CA THR A 151 -4.82 7.61 -7.12
C THR A 151 -3.54 8.41 -6.93
N VAL A 152 -2.41 7.84 -7.37
CA VAL A 152 -1.08 8.43 -7.19
C VAL A 152 -0.70 9.26 -8.40
N LEU A 153 -0.25 10.50 -8.16
CA LEU A 153 0.26 11.42 -9.18
C LEU A 153 1.43 12.24 -8.63
N ARG A 154 2.23 12.85 -9.53
CA ARG A 154 3.19 13.89 -9.18
C ARG A 154 2.55 15.27 -9.36
N PRO A 155 3.06 16.33 -8.71
CA PRO A 155 2.57 17.69 -8.87
C PRO A 155 3.01 18.31 -10.23
N GLU A 156 2.70 17.59 -11.32
CA GLU A 156 3.00 17.95 -12.71
C GLU A 156 1.70 18.05 -13.52
N LEU A 157 1.63 19.00 -14.46
CA LEU A 157 0.41 19.24 -15.23
C LEU A 157 -0.03 18.04 -16.07
N SER A 158 0.92 17.28 -16.62
CA SER A 158 0.64 16.03 -17.35
C SER A 158 -0.05 15.01 -16.47
N ASP A 159 0.46 14.82 -15.25
CA ASP A 159 -0.04 13.82 -14.32
C ASP A 159 -1.43 14.22 -13.77
N VAL A 160 -1.66 15.50 -13.50
CA VAL A 160 -2.97 16.03 -13.10
C VAL A 160 -4.01 15.81 -14.20
N ARG A 161 -3.65 16.02 -15.48
CA ARG A 161 -4.54 15.72 -16.61
C ARG A 161 -4.87 14.22 -16.71
N CYS A 162 -3.87 13.36 -16.52
CA CYS A 162 -4.07 11.92 -16.49
C CYS A 162 -4.94 11.51 -15.29
N ALA A 163 -4.68 12.04 -14.09
CA ALA A 163 -5.46 11.77 -12.89
C ALA A 163 -6.93 12.17 -13.05
N ARG A 164 -7.21 13.32 -13.70
CA ARG A 164 -8.59 13.72 -14.00
C ARG A 164 -9.31 12.73 -14.90
N LYS A 165 -8.64 12.25 -15.96
CA LYS A 165 -9.21 11.21 -16.85
C LYS A 165 -9.43 9.90 -16.09
N LEU A 166 -8.46 9.51 -15.27
CA LEU A 166 -8.55 8.33 -14.43
C LEU A 166 -9.74 8.42 -13.47
N GLN A 167 -9.89 9.51 -12.72
CA GLN A 167 -11.01 9.73 -11.81
C GLN A 167 -12.36 9.64 -12.55
N SER A 168 -12.47 10.26 -13.73
CA SER A 168 -13.66 10.16 -14.55
C SER A 168 -13.99 8.71 -14.92
N LEU A 169 -12.99 7.91 -15.28
CA LEU A 169 -13.13 6.50 -15.63
C LEU A 169 -13.54 5.67 -14.42
N LEU A 170 -12.91 5.89 -13.25
CA LEU A 170 -13.24 5.20 -12.00
C LEU A 170 -14.69 5.44 -11.59
N ILE A 171 -15.18 6.67 -11.70
CA ILE A 171 -16.54 7.04 -11.30
C ILE A 171 -17.56 6.64 -12.36
N GLN A 172 -17.35 7.03 -13.63
CA GLN A 172 -18.38 6.92 -14.66
C GLN A 172 -18.45 5.55 -15.33
N THR A 173 -17.30 4.85 -15.41
CA THR A 173 -17.23 3.55 -16.11
C THR A 173 -17.20 2.39 -15.13
N ILE A 174 -16.36 2.46 -14.08
CA ILE A 174 -16.26 1.40 -13.07
C ILE A 174 -17.37 1.53 -12.02
N GLY A 175 -17.88 2.76 -11.79
CA GLY A 175 -19.00 2.99 -10.86
C GLY A 175 -18.55 3.18 -9.41
N LEU A 176 -17.31 3.57 -9.15
CA LEU A 176 -16.84 3.84 -7.80
C LEU A 176 -17.47 5.13 -7.24
N HIS A 177 -17.74 5.13 -5.95
CA HIS A 177 -18.13 6.35 -5.24
C HIS A 177 -16.94 7.29 -5.07
N ASP A 178 -17.15 8.60 -5.20
CA ASP A 178 -16.08 9.61 -5.05
C ASP A 178 -15.39 9.50 -3.67
N GLU A 179 -16.16 9.19 -2.65
CA GLU A 179 -15.66 8.98 -1.28
C GLU A 179 -14.67 7.80 -1.13
N THR A 180 -14.68 6.85 -2.03
CA THR A 180 -13.73 5.74 -2.06
C THR A 180 -12.37 6.20 -2.60
N ILE A 181 -12.36 7.21 -3.46
CA ILE A 181 -11.15 7.68 -4.15
C ILE A 181 -10.39 8.68 -3.26
N ARG A 182 -9.10 8.42 -3.05
CA ARG A 182 -8.18 9.32 -2.33
C ARG A 182 -7.04 9.74 -3.26
N THR A 183 -6.77 11.02 -3.31
CA THR A 183 -5.69 11.58 -4.12
C THR A 183 -4.39 11.62 -3.34
N VAL A 184 -3.35 10.97 -3.86
CA VAL A 184 -2.00 10.97 -3.27
C VAL A 184 -1.04 11.71 -4.20
N VAL A 185 -0.53 12.86 -3.73
CA VAL A 185 0.47 13.67 -4.45
C VAL A 185 1.86 13.24 -3.97
N ASN A 186 2.50 12.40 -4.77
CA ASN A 186 3.85 11.91 -4.51
C ASN A 186 4.92 12.92 -4.98
N ARG A 187 6.11 12.86 -4.39
CA ARG A 187 7.22 13.79 -4.63
C ARG A 187 6.81 15.26 -4.43
N HIS A 188 6.03 15.49 -3.37
CA HIS A 188 5.60 16.83 -3.02
C HIS A 188 6.74 17.60 -2.36
N SER A 189 7.01 18.79 -2.84
CA SER A 189 7.98 19.72 -2.25
C SER A 189 7.48 21.17 -2.29
N SER A 190 8.07 22.04 -1.49
CA SER A 190 7.77 23.48 -1.53
C SER A 190 8.13 24.14 -2.88
N ARG A 191 8.91 23.44 -3.72
CA ARG A 191 9.32 23.88 -5.07
C ARG A 191 8.47 23.25 -6.17
N SER A 192 7.41 22.49 -5.81
CA SER A 192 6.52 21.88 -6.80
C SER A 192 5.92 22.94 -7.72
N ALA A 193 5.91 22.66 -9.02
CA ALA A 193 5.45 23.60 -10.04
C ALA A 193 3.95 23.94 -9.94
N LEU A 194 3.15 23.02 -9.35
CA LEU A 194 1.71 23.19 -9.19
C LEU A 194 1.35 23.30 -7.71
N PRO A 195 0.60 24.35 -7.32
CA PRO A 195 0.07 24.45 -5.97
C PRO A 195 -1.07 23.46 -5.74
N ASP A 196 -1.23 23.03 -4.50
CA ASP A 196 -2.30 22.10 -4.09
C ASP A 196 -3.70 22.58 -4.46
N SER A 197 -3.95 23.89 -4.38
CA SER A 197 -5.23 24.49 -4.76
C SER A 197 -5.59 24.22 -6.23
N PHE A 198 -4.58 24.20 -7.11
CA PHE A 198 -4.78 23.86 -8.51
C PHE A 198 -5.14 22.37 -8.66
N ILE A 199 -4.42 21.47 -7.97
CA ILE A 199 -4.67 20.03 -8.02
C ILE A 199 -6.07 19.71 -7.48
N LYS A 200 -6.42 20.25 -6.31
CA LYS A 200 -7.76 20.09 -5.72
C LYS A 200 -8.88 20.53 -6.65
N LYS A 201 -8.73 21.70 -7.26
CA LYS A 201 -9.70 22.23 -8.22
C LYS A 201 -9.80 21.38 -9.48
N ALA A 202 -8.67 20.92 -10.01
CA ALA A 202 -8.62 20.11 -11.23
C ALA A 202 -9.26 18.74 -11.06
N LEU A 203 -9.12 18.14 -9.88
CA LEU A 203 -9.65 16.81 -9.54
C LEU A 203 -10.97 16.87 -8.76
N THR A 204 -11.50 18.07 -8.51
CA THR A 204 -12.75 18.27 -7.76
C THR A 204 -12.73 17.55 -6.39
N THR A 205 -11.55 17.48 -5.76
CA THR A 205 -11.36 16.84 -4.45
C THR A 205 -11.14 17.89 -3.35
N SER A 206 -11.70 17.65 -2.18
CA SER A 206 -11.49 18.51 -1.00
C SER A 206 -10.16 18.23 -0.31
N GLU A 207 -9.65 17.00 -0.44
CA GLU A 207 -8.48 16.53 0.29
C GLU A 207 -7.45 15.87 -0.63
N ILE A 208 -6.17 16.10 -0.31
CA ILE A 208 -5.05 15.43 -0.94
C ILE A 208 -4.06 14.98 0.14
N HIS A 209 -3.51 13.77 -0.01
CA HIS A 209 -2.41 13.26 0.81
C HIS A 209 -1.09 13.56 0.12
N ARG A 210 -0.17 14.22 0.83
CA ARG A 210 1.15 14.59 0.28
C ARG A 210 2.19 13.63 0.76
N ILE A 211 2.99 13.09 -0.15
CA ILE A 211 4.19 12.33 0.20
C ILE A 211 5.39 13.21 -0.14
N ALA A 212 6.14 13.57 0.89
CA ALA A 212 7.28 14.46 0.77
C ALA A 212 8.35 13.87 -0.15
N GLU A 213 9.00 14.71 -0.96
CA GLU A 213 10.08 14.31 -1.83
C GLU A 213 11.39 14.16 -1.04
N ASP A 214 11.98 12.96 -1.10
CA ASP A 214 13.35 12.68 -0.67
C ASP A 214 13.96 11.62 -1.59
N THR A 215 14.55 12.08 -2.69
CA THR A 215 15.18 11.22 -3.69
C THR A 215 16.32 10.39 -3.11
N SER A 216 17.06 10.93 -2.12
CA SER A 216 18.18 10.25 -1.47
C SER A 216 17.70 9.06 -0.64
N LEU A 217 16.70 9.28 0.22
CA LEU A 217 16.08 8.21 1.02
C LEU A 217 15.48 7.12 0.15
N VAL A 218 14.67 7.53 -0.84
CA VAL A 218 13.99 6.60 -1.76
C VAL A 218 15.00 5.73 -2.50
N ARG A 219 16.10 6.33 -3.00
CA ARG A 219 17.16 5.56 -3.66
C ARG A 219 17.80 4.56 -2.70
N ARG A 220 18.21 4.99 -1.50
CA ARG A 220 18.80 4.09 -0.50
C ARG A 220 17.87 2.93 -0.16
N SER A 221 16.59 3.22 0.03
CA SER A 221 15.55 2.22 0.31
C SER A 221 15.46 1.17 -0.81
N ILE A 222 15.34 1.62 -2.06
CA ILE A 222 15.20 0.73 -3.22
C ILE A 222 16.49 -0.07 -3.44
N ASP A 223 17.66 0.58 -3.41
CA ASP A 223 18.95 -0.06 -3.67
C ASP A 223 19.31 -1.11 -2.59
N SER A 224 18.85 -0.92 -1.35
CA SER A 224 19.07 -1.88 -0.26
C SER A 224 17.97 -2.93 -0.11
N GLY A 225 16.85 -2.80 -0.82
CA GLY A 225 15.67 -3.66 -0.63
C GLY A 225 15.06 -3.53 0.76
N THR A 226 15.14 -2.32 1.36
CA THR A 226 14.69 -2.05 2.72
C THR A 226 13.64 -0.94 2.72
N PRO A 227 12.44 -1.14 3.30
CA PRO A 227 11.40 -0.12 3.37
C PRO A 227 11.85 1.16 4.09
N VAL A 228 11.32 2.32 3.68
CA VAL A 228 11.76 3.63 4.21
C VAL A 228 11.60 3.77 5.73
N LEU A 229 10.62 3.09 6.32
CA LEU A 229 10.42 3.07 7.77
C LEU A 229 11.64 2.52 8.51
N GLU A 230 12.29 1.50 7.96
CA GLU A 230 13.49 0.86 8.52
C GLU A 230 14.76 1.64 8.17
N VAL A 231 14.79 2.34 7.03
CA VAL A 231 15.93 3.15 6.62
C VAL A 231 16.05 4.44 7.44
N ASP A 232 14.93 5.17 7.59
CA ASP A 232 14.87 6.40 8.36
C ASP A 232 13.42 6.76 8.70
N ARG A 233 13.02 6.45 9.95
CA ARG A 233 11.68 6.72 10.46
C ARG A 233 11.35 8.21 10.50
N GLU A 234 12.34 9.05 10.81
CA GLU A 234 12.17 10.49 11.03
C GLU A 234 12.19 11.31 9.72
N ALA A 235 12.53 10.68 8.61
CA ALA A 235 12.54 11.36 7.33
C ALA A 235 11.13 11.88 6.94
N ALA A 236 11.08 13.02 6.26
CA ALA A 236 9.82 13.64 5.87
C ALA A 236 8.92 12.72 5.02
N THR A 237 9.52 11.97 4.08
CA THR A 237 8.79 10.99 3.26
C THR A 237 8.17 9.90 4.13
N THR A 238 8.92 9.36 5.10
CA THR A 238 8.43 8.30 6.00
C THR A 238 7.28 8.81 6.87
N ARG A 239 7.43 10.00 7.46
CA ARG A 239 6.37 10.61 8.28
C ARG A 239 5.08 10.83 7.49
N THR A 240 5.17 11.35 6.27
CA THR A 240 3.98 11.56 5.43
C THR A 240 3.33 10.25 4.96
N LEU A 241 4.10 9.17 4.80
CA LEU A 241 3.54 7.82 4.57
C LEU A 241 2.84 7.26 5.82
N ILE A 242 3.37 7.52 7.02
CA ILE A 242 2.71 7.16 8.29
C ILE A 242 1.39 7.95 8.44
N GLU A 243 1.36 9.24 8.11
CA GLU A 243 0.14 10.05 8.11
C GLU A 243 -0.91 9.48 7.15
N LEU A 244 -0.50 9.06 5.94
CA LEU A 244 -1.39 8.37 4.99
C LEU A 244 -1.93 7.07 5.59
N ALA A 245 -1.07 6.23 6.16
CA ALA A 245 -1.48 4.96 6.79
C ALA A 245 -2.50 5.19 7.91
N ASN A 246 -2.28 6.19 8.77
CA ASN A 246 -3.20 6.57 9.84
C ASN A 246 -4.58 6.97 9.33
N SER A 247 -4.63 7.73 8.23
CA SER A 247 -5.89 8.17 7.63
C SER A 247 -6.74 7.02 7.07
N LEU A 248 -6.11 5.90 6.72
CA LEU A 248 -6.77 4.74 6.09
C LEU A 248 -7.14 3.64 7.10
N ALA A 249 -6.27 3.40 8.09
CA ALA A 249 -6.47 2.29 9.03
C ALA A 249 -7.40 2.64 10.22
N GLY A 250 -7.81 3.89 10.37
CA GLY A 250 -8.57 4.36 11.55
C GLY A 250 -7.81 4.15 12.85
N THR A 251 -6.49 4.01 12.80
CA THR A 251 -5.59 3.81 13.93
C THR A 251 -4.68 5.02 14.10
N HIS A 252 -4.44 5.43 15.36
CA HIS A 252 -3.40 6.40 15.64
C HIS A 252 -2.05 5.68 15.75
N ILE A 253 -1.35 5.55 14.64
CA ILE A 253 0.06 5.17 14.65
C ILE A 253 0.82 6.39 15.21
N ALA A 254 1.49 6.23 16.35
CA ALA A 254 2.16 7.34 17.01
C ALA A 254 3.27 7.92 16.10
N THR A 255 3.09 9.15 15.69
CA THR A 255 4.12 9.94 14.99
C THR A 255 5.11 10.59 15.97
N ASP A 256 4.97 10.34 17.29
CA ASP A 256 5.58 11.18 18.32
C ASP A 256 6.83 10.54 18.96
N THR A 257 7.97 11.16 18.70
CA THR A 257 9.28 10.94 19.34
C THR A 257 9.30 11.31 20.85
N LYS A 258 8.18 11.81 21.42
CA LYS A 258 8.13 12.29 22.82
C LYS A 258 7.94 11.19 23.86
N LEU A 259 7.63 9.96 23.49
CA LEU A 259 7.45 8.87 24.44
C LEU A 259 8.75 8.32 25.02
N LEU A 260 9.85 8.38 24.31
CA LEU A 260 11.17 7.96 24.82
C LEU A 260 11.73 8.90 25.90
N GLY A 261 11.41 10.19 25.86
CA GLY A 261 11.83 11.16 26.86
C GLY A 261 11.18 10.96 28.23
N ARG A 262 9.96 10.40 28.31
CA ARG A 262 9.24 10.17 29.57
C ARG A 262 9.70 8.90 30.29
N PHE A 263 10.20 7.88 29.58
CA PHE A 263 10.77 6.68 30.19
C PHE A 263 12.11 6.94 30.87
N TRP A 264 12.98 7.79 30.28
CA TRP A 264 14.27 8.14 30.88
C TRP A 264 14.15 9.06 32.09
N THR A 265 13.15 9.92 32.15
CA THR A 265 12.91 10.78 33.32
C THR A 265 12.29 10.04 34.51
N SER A 266 11.64 8.89 34.31
CA SER A 266 11.13 8.04 35.41
C SER A 266 12.22 7.17 36.04
N LEU A 267 13.21 6.73 35.26
CA LEU A 267 14.34 5.93 35.74
C LEU A 267 15.37 6.77 36.51
N SER A 268 15.53 8.06 36.18
CA SER A 268 16.48 8.94 36.90
C SER A 268 15.97 9.49 38.25
N ARG A 269 14.70 9.22 38.61
CA ARG A 269 14.12 9.63 39.89
C ARG A 269 14.12 8.55 40.98
N SER A 270 14.56 7.32 40.66
CA SER A 270 14.57 6.20 41.60
C SER A 270 15.85 6.11 42.45
N ASP A 271 16.87 6.93 42.18
CA ASP A 271 18.15 6.87 42.89
C ASP A 271 18.45 8.12 43.72
N LYS A 272 17.47 8.64 44.48
CA LYS A 272 17.71 9.62 45.54
C LYS A 272 16.73 9.40 46.67
N HIS A 273 17.04 8.48 47.56
CA HIS A 273 16.75 8.64 49.01
C HIS A 273 17.73 7.78 49.81
N PRO A 274 18.15 8.31 50.99
CA PRO A 274 19.39 8.04 51.70
C PRO A 274 19.42 6.72 52.44
#